data_4763b023f9cbd6fc8e57b4818c70cb12
#
_entry.id   4763b023f9cbd6fc8e57b4818c70cb12
#
_cell.length_a   1.000
_cell.length_b   1.000
_cell.length_c   1.000
_cell.angle_alpha   90.00
_cell.angle_beta   90.00
_cell.angle_gamma   90.00
#
_symmetry.space_group_name_H-M   'P 1'
#
loop_
_entity.id
_entity.type
_entity.pdbx_description
1 polymer ?
#
loop_
_entity_poly.entity_id
_entity_poly.type
_entity_poly.pdbx_seq_one_letter_code
_entity_poly.pdbx_strand_id
1 'polypeptide(L)' 'MQTVAEMIPDYKQNLDALRARRRELIAERELESRFERRHALTVRIIRLDGIIASTTAALHDMIAYAD' A
#
# COMPACT_ATOMS: atom_id res chain seq x y z
N MET A 1 21.90 -14.33 2.24
CA MET A 1 21.36 -13.29 1.34
C MET A 1 20.13 -13.85 0.61
N GLN A 2 19.04 -13.10 0.58
CA GLN A 2 17.83 -13.53 -0.12
C GLN A 2 17.98 -13.35 -1.63
N THR A 3 17.47 -14.31 -2.39
CA THR A 3 17.30 -14.16 -3.84
C THR A 3 16.08 -13.27 -4.12
N VAL A 4 15.96 -12.78 -5.36
CA VAL A 4 14.78 -12.01 -5.78
C VAL A 4 13.51 -12.86 -5.63
N ALA A 5 13.55 -14.12 -6.03
CA ALA A 5 12.41 -15.02 -5.89
C ALA A 5 11.97 -15.18 -4.42
N GLU A 6 12.91 -15.25 -3.49
CA GLU A 6 12.61 -15.36 -2.06
C GLU A 6 11.99 -14.08 -1.48
N MET A 7 12.25 -12.92 -2.07
CA MET A 7 11.72 -11.64 -1.63
C MET A 7 10.26 -11.41 -2.07
N ILE A 8 9.81 -12.10 -3.12
CA ILE A 8 8.46 -11.92 -3.68
C ILE A 8 7.35 -12.13 -2.65
N PRO A 9 7.33 -13.21 -1.85
CA PRO A 9 6.28 -13.40 -0.85
C PRO A 9 6.23 -12.27 0.19
N ASP A 10 7.39 -11.77 0.62
CA ASP A 10 7.47 -10.66 1.59
C ASP A 10 6.86 -9.38 1.00
N TYR A 11 7.16 -9.08 -0.26
CA TYR A 11 6.60 -7.91 -0.94
C TYR A 11 5.10 -8.04 -1.17
N LYS A 12 4.61 -9.24 -1.49
CA LYS A 12 3.17 -9.50 -1.60
C LYS A 12 2.46 -9.27 -0.27
N GLN A 13 3.05 -9.76 0.82
CA GLN A 13 2.50 -9.58 2.16
C GLN A 13 2.46 -8.10 2.55
N ASN A 14 3.53 -7.36 2.26
CA ASN A 14 3.58 -5.91 2.50
C ASN A 14 2.50 -5.18 1.70
N LEU A 15 2.31 -5.55 0.45
CA LEU A 15 1.29 -4.94 -0.41
C LEU A 15 -0.12 -5.20 0.15
N ASP A 16 -0.39 -6.41 0.60
CA ASP A 16 -1.68 -6.76 1.23
C ASP A 16 -1.92 -5.94 2.49
N ALA A 17 -0.87 -5.75 3.33
CA ALA A 17 -0.97 -4.93 4.53
C ALA A 17 -1.23 -3.45 4.20
N LEU A 18 -0.59 -2.92 3.17
CA LEU A 18 -0.81 -1.55 2.71
C LEU A 18 -2.24 -1.34 2.22
N ARG A 19 -2.76 -2.29 1.45
CA ARG A 19 -4.14 -2.25 0.95
C ARG A 19 -5.15 -2.36 2.09
N ALA A 20 -4.89 -3.21 3.08
CA ALA A 20 -5.75 -3.32 4.27
C ALA A 20 -5.77 -2.00 5.04
N ARG A 21 -4.62 -1.36 5.22
CA ARG A 21 -4.53 -0.06 5.89
C ARG A 21 -5.29 1.02 5.11
N ARG A 22 -5.19 1.00 3.78
CA ARG A 22 -5.95 1.93 2.93
C ARG A 22 -7.45 1.80 3.15
N ARG A 23 -7.96 0.57 3.20
CA ARG A 23 -9.39 0.32 3.48
C ARG A 23 -9.81 0.87 4.83
N GLU A 24 -8.98 0.67 5.87
CA GLU A 24 -9.26 1.21 7.21
C GLU A 24 -9.36 2.73 7.19
N LEU A 25 -8.42 3.41 6.52
CA LEU A 25 -8.42 4.87 6.45
C LEU A 25 -9.61 5.42 5.69
N ILE A 26 -10.04 4.74 4.62
CA ILE A 26 -11.25 5.12 3.88
C ILE A 26 -12.48 4.99 4.78
N ALA A 27 -12.60 3.90 5.53
CA ALA A 27 -13.71 3.69 6.46
C ALA A 27 -13.72 4.77 7.56
N GLU A 28 -12.56 5.11 8.13
CA GLU A 28 -12.44 6.18 9.12
C GLU A 28 -12.90 7.52 8.53
N ARG A 29 -12.47 7.82 7.29
CA ARG A 29 -12.84 9.07 6.62
C ARG A 29 -14.33 9.19 6.39
N GLU A 30 -14.99 8.10 6.02
CA GLU A 30 -16.43 8.10 5.79
C GLU A 30 -17.23 8.36 7.07
N LEU A 31 -16.69 7.96 8.22
CA LEU A 31 -17.33 8.18 9.52
C LEU A 31 -16.97 9.54 10.15
N GLU A 32 -15.96 10.21 9.62
CA GLU A 32 -15.48 11.46 10.19
C GLU A 32 -16.27 12.66 9.69
N SER A 33 -16.85 13.42 10.60
CA SER A 33 -17.65 14.61 10.28
C SER A 33 -16.85 15.91 10.27
N ARG A 34 -15.66 15.93 10.89
CA ARG A 34 -14.84 17.13 10.98
C ARG A 34 -14.00 17.30 9.73
N PHE A 35 -14.15 18.44 9.07
CA PHE A 35 -13.46 18.71 7.80
C PHE A 35 -11.95 18.54 7.89
N GLU A 36 -11.32 19.09 8.92
CA GLU A 36 -9.85 19.04 9.06
C GLU A 36 -9.35 17.61 9.22
N ARG A 37 -10.06 16.77 9.99
CA ARG A 37 -9.72 15.37 10.17
C ARG A 37 -9.94 14.57 8.90
N ARG A 38 -11.04 14.83 8.19
CA ARG A 38 -11.29 14.20 6.89
C ARG A 38 -10.20 14.53 5.89
N HIS A 39 -9.77 15.80 5.87
CA HIS A 39 -8.67 16.23 4.99
C HIS A 39 -7.37 15.51 5.33
N ALA A 40 -7.03 15.41 6.62
CA ALA A 40 -5.84 14.69 7.06
C ALA A 40 -5.86 13.22 6.65
N LEU A 41 -7.03 12.57 6.78
CA LEU A 41 -7.19 11.18 6.33
C LEU A 41 -7.04 11.06 4.82
N THR A 42 -7.59 11.99 4.05
CA THR A 42 -7.44 12.03 2.60
C THR A 42 -5.97 12.13 2.18
N VAL A 43 -5.19 12.99 2.84
CA VAL A 43 -3.75 13.13 2.58
C VAL A 43 -3.02 11.81 2.85
N ARG A 44 -3.35 11.13 3.95
CA ARG A 44 -2.75 9.83 4.29
C ARG A 44 -3.09 8.76 3.25
N ILE A 45 -4.34 8.73 2.77
CA ILE A 45 -4.78 7.81 1.73
C ILE A 45 -3.99 8.05 0.43
N ILE A 46 -3.82 9.30 0.04
CA ILE A 46 -3.05 9.66 -1.16
C ILE A 46 -1.59 9.19 -1.05
N ARG A 47 -0.97 9.38 0.12
CA ARG A 47 0.39 8.90 0.39
C ARG A 47 0.47 7.38 0.29
N LEU A 48 -0.50 6.67 0.85
CA LEU A 48 -0.57 5.22 0.73
C LEU A 48 -0.74 4.77 -0.71
N ASP A 49 -1.56 5.46 -1.50
CA ASP A 49 -1.73 5.15 -2.93
C ASP A 49 -0.40 5.23 -3.68
N GLY A 50 0.43 6.22 -3.37
CA GLY A 50 1.78 6.33 -3.94
C GLY A 50 2.68 5.16 -3.55
N ILE A 51 2.66 4.77 -2.28
CA ILE A 51 3.46 3.62 -1.79
C ILE A 51 2.95 2.32 -2.41
N ILE A 52 1.64 2.12 -2.49
CA ILE A 52 1.04 0.95 -3.12
C ILE A 52 1.45 0.86 -4.59
N ALA A 53 1.39 1.97 -5.33
CA ALA A 53 1.80 2.00 -6.73
C ALA A 53 3.28 1.63 -6.90
N SER A 54 4.15 2.21 -6.08
CA SER A 54 5.59 1.91 -6.12
C SER A 54 5.89 0.45 -5.75
N THR A 55 5.21 -0.07 -4.73
CA THR A 55 5.38 -1.46 -4.28
C THR A 55 4.87 -2.43 -5.33
N THR A 56 3.75 -2.12 -5.97
CA THR A 56 3.19 -2.93 -7.06
C THR A 56 4.15 -2.99 -8.24
N ALA A 57 4.72 -1.85 -8.63
CA ALA A 57 5.69 -1.79 -9.72
C ALA A 57 6.96 -2.60 -9.40
N ALA A 58 7.48 -2.46 -8.17
CA ALA A 58 8.65 -3.20 -7.73
C ALA A 58 8.38 -4.70 -7.73
N LEU A 59 7.21 -5.13 -7.25
CA LEU A 59 6.82 -6.53 -7.24
C LEU A 59 6.71 -7.09 -8.66
N HIS A 60 6.13 -6.32 -9.58
CA HIS A 60 6.01 -6.70 -10.99
C HIS A 60 7.39 -6.94 -11.61
N ASP A 61 8.34 -6.02 -11.34
CA ASP A 61 9.71 -6.13 -11.83
C ASP A 61 10.43 -7.34 -11.24
N MET A 62 10.21 -7.62 -9.94
CA MET A 62 10.79 -8.80 -9.28
C MET A 62 10.28 -10.09 -9.90
N ILE A 63 8.99 -10.18 -10.18
CA ILE A 63 8.39 -11.36 -10.80
C ILE A 63 8.98 -11.57 -12.20
N ALA A 64 9.08 -10.51 -12.98
CA ALA A 64 9.67 -10.57 -14.32
C ALA A 64 11.14 -10.98 -14.28
N TYR A 65 11.90 -10.46 -13.31
CA TYR A 65 13.31 -10.80 -13.14
C TYR A 65 13.51 -12.27 -12.71
N ALA A 66 12.63 -12.76 -11.84
CA ALA A 66 12.73 -14.12 -11.30
C ALA A 66 12.38 -15.21 -12.33
N ASP A 67 11.54 -14.86 -13.31
CA ASP A 67 11.18 -15.76 -14.39
C ASP A 67 12.31 -15.85 -15.43
#